data_ef4e7667a335c8e7d2788458b164debc
#
_entry.id   ef4e7667a335c8e7d2788458b164debc
#
_cell.length_a   1.000
_cell.length_b   1.000
_cell.length_c   1.000
_cell.angle_alpha   90.00
_cell.angle_beta   90.00
_cell.angle_gamma   90.00
#
_symmetry.space_group_name_H-M   'P 1'
#
loop_
_entity.id
_entity.type
_entity.pdbx_description
1 polymer ?
#
loop_
_entity_poly.entity_id
_entity_poly.type
_entity_poly.pdbx_seq_one_letter_code
_entity_poly.pdbx_strand_id
1 'polypeptide(L)'
;MRIVLALGGNALLPRGATPDTAIQVAKVRLAVEALRPLALAHELVLTHGNGPQVGLLAAATAGSDLPANVYPLDTLVAQTQGMIGFWITQALTDALPGRAVAGLLTRTLVDPDDPAMSRPTKFVGAVLSEQEAQMLATERAWTMARDGEYWRRVVPSPAPRSILEADVVASLLDQGTIVVCTGGGGVAVRTWQDGTHEGVEAVVDKDLASAVLAEQIGADLLIVLTDVAGVVADYGTPRARLLERATPAQLRALGLPAGSMGPKAEACANFVERTG
;
A
#
# COMPACT_ATOMS: atom_id res chain seq x y z
N MET A 1 11.58 -18.84 -8.60
CA MET A 1 10.24 -18.23 -8.71
C MET A 1 10.37 -16.71 -8.52
N ARG A 2 9.57 -15.96 -9.24
CA ARG A 2 9.42 -14.50 -9.04
C ARG A 2 8.24 -14.23 -8.10
N ILE A 3 8.50 -13.59 -6.98
CA ILE A 3 7.51 -13.39 -5.91
C ILE A 3 7.32 -11.90 -5.66
N VAL A 4 6.08 -11.45 -5.68
CA VAL A 4 5.68 -10.13 -5.18
C VAL A 4 5.11 -10.29 -3.78
N LEU A 5 5.66 -9.54 -2.81
CA LEU A 5 5.27 -9.61 -1.41
C LEU A 5 4.80 -8.23 -0.93
N ALA A 6 3.52 -8.14 -0.59
CA ALA A 6 2.88 -6.91 -0.14
C ALA A 6 2.87 -6.81 1.39
N LEU A 7 3.71 -5.93 1.96
CA LEU A 7 3.76 -5.65 3.40
C LEU A 7 2.60 -4.73 3.83
N GLY A 8 1.82 -5.15 4.82
CA GLY A 8 0.76 -4.33 5.41
C GLY A 8 1.29 -3.09 6.14
N GLY A 9 0.60 -1.96 6.03
CA GLY A 9 0.97 -0.74 6.80
C GLY A 9 0.92 -0.96 8.32
N ASN A 10 -0.02 -1.76 8.80
CA ASN A 10 -0.11 -2.14 10.22
C ASN A 10 1.06 -3.02 10.69
N ALA A 11 1.74 -3.73 9.77
CA ALA A 11 2.96 -4.46 10.11
C ALA A 11 4.11 -3.51 10.48
N LEU A 12 4.09 -2.29 9.93
CA LEU A 12 5.09 -1.25 10.21
C LEU A 12 4.70 -0.36 11.38
N LEU A 13 3.42 0.01 11.46
CA LEU A 13 2.87 0.84 12.54
C LEU A 13 1.49 0.30 12.92
N PRO A 14 1.37 -0.44 14.03
CA PRO A 14 0.08 -0.91 14.54
C PRO A 14 -0.90 0.24 14.82
N ARG A 15 -2.20 -0.03 14.70
CA ARG A 15 -3.24 0.97 15.03
C ARG A 15 -3.08 1.45 16.47
N GLY A 16 -3.12 2.76 16.67
CA GLY A 16 -3.00 3.39 17.99
C GLY A 16 -1.59 3.43 18.57
N ALA A 17 -0.58 2.88 17.89
CA ALA A 17 0.80 3.02 18.31
C ALA A 17 1.34 4.43 18.03
N THR A 18 2.22 4.91 18.92
CA THR A 18 2.95 6.16 18.67
C THR A 18 3.80 6.01 17.40
N PRO A 19 3.80 6.98 16.49
CA PRO A 19 4.56 6.92 15.24
C PRO A 19 6.05 7.18 15.46
N ASP A 20 6.67 6.42 16.36
CA ASP A 20 8.08 6.47 16.65
C ASP A 20 8.88 5.75 15.55
N THR A 21 9.91 6.42 15.01
CA THR A 21 10.75 5.90 13.94
C THR A 21 11.51 4.64 14.37
N ALA A 22 12.03 4.60 15.60
CA ALA A 22 12.78 3.43 16.09
C ALA A 22 11.90 2.19 16.18
N ILE A 23 10.65 2.35 16.60
CA ILE A 23 9.66 1.26 16.64
C ILE A 23 9.38 0.75 15.22
N GLN A 24 9.15 1.66 14.25
CA GLN A 24 8.87 1.29 12.86
C GLN A 24 10.06 0.56 12.23
N VAL A 25 11.29 1.07 12.39
CA VAL A 25 12.51 0.44 11.90
C VAL A 25 12.72 -0.95 12.54
N ALA A 26 12.47 -1.10 13.85
CA ALA A 26 12.55 -2.41 14.49
C ALA A 26 11.53 -3.42 13.89
N LYS A 27 10.30 -2.98 13.60
CA LYS A 27 9.28 -3.81 12.93
C LYS A 27 9.69 -4.20 11.51
N VAL A 28 10.28 -3.26 10.75
CA VAL A 28 10.83 -3.56 9.42
C VAL A 28 11.90 -4.66 9.51
N ARG A 29 12.86 -4.54 10.45
CA ARG A 29 13.90 -5.56 10.65
C ARG A 29 13.33 -6.94 10.96
N LEU A 30 12.35 -7.02 11.85
CA LEU A 30 11.66 -8.29 12.16
C LEU A 30 10.97 -8.90 10.93
N ALA A 31 10.29 -8.07 10.12
CA ALA A 31 9.65 -8.52 8.89
C ALA A 31 10.70 -9.03 7.89
N VAL A 32 11.81 -8.32 7.70
CA VAL A 32 12.90 -8.70 6.79
C VAL A 32 13.53 -10.01 7.22
N GLU A 33 13.80 -10.23 8.52
CA GLU A 33 14.34 -11.50 9.02
C GLU A 33 13.39 -12.68 8.71
N ALA A 34 12.09 -12.49 8.85
CA ALA A 34 11.10 -13.52 8.51
C ALA A 34 11.07 -13.82 7.01
N LEU A 35 11.39 -12.84 6.15
CA LEU A 35 11.42 -12.95 4.70
C LEU A 35 12.77 -13.49 4.15
N ARG A 36 13.80 -13.52 4.97
CA ARG A 36 15.15 -13.89 4.57
C ARG A 36 15.22 -15.24 3.81
N PRO A 37 14.53 -16.32 4.20
CA PRO A 37 14.55 -17.58 3.45
C PRO A 37 14.00 -17.42 2.03
N LEU A 38 12.92 -16.66 1.84
CA LEU A 38 12.35 -16.38 0.52
C LEU A 38 13.31 -15.56 -0.34
N ALA A 39 13.90 -14.51 0.26
CA ALA A 39 14.82 -13.63 -0.41
C ALA A 39 16.11 -14.33 -0.88
N LEU A 40 16.54 -15.37 -0.19
CA LEU A 40 17.72 -16.18 -0.57
C LEU A 40 17.42 -17.16 -1.72
N ALA A 41 16.19 -17.67 -1.79
CA ALA A 41 15.82 -18.75 -2.71
C ALA A 41 15.11 -18.26 -3.99
N HIS A 42 14.62 -17.02 -4.02
CA HIS A 42 13.72 -16.52 -5.06
C HIS A 42 14.09 -15.11 -5.53
N GLU A 43 13.56 -14.72 -6.69
CA GLU A 43 13.48 -13.34 -7.12
C GLU A 43 12.38 -12.64 -6.30
N LEU A 44 12.69 -11.55 -5.63
CA LEU A 44 11.78 -10.95 -4.67
C LEU A 44 11.55 -9.46 -4.93
N VAL A 45 10.28 -9.09 -5.02
CA VAL A 45 9.81 -7.72 -4.95
C VAL A 45 9.04 -7.51 -3.65
N LEU A 46 9.37 -6.45 -2.91
CA LEU A 46 8.61 -6.01 -1.75
C LEU A 46 7.86 -4.73 -2.08
N THR A 47 6.57 -4.76 -1.88
CA THR A 47 5.74 -3.55 -1.83
C THR A 47 5.33 -3.27 -0.38
N HIS A 48 4.97 -2.04 -0.06
CA HIS A 48 4.61 -1.70 1.32
C HIS A 48 3.46 -0.68 1.38
N GLY A 49 2.70 -0.70 2.49
CA GLY A 49 1.74 0.34 2.79
C GLY A 49 2.40 1.59 3.37
N ASN A 50 1.66 2.71 3.34
CA ASN A 50 2.11 4.01 3.88
C ASN A 50 0.97 4.81 4.55
N GLY A 51 -0.23 4.24 4.69
CA GLY A 51 -1.41 4.98 5.14
C GLY A 51 -1.22 5.79 6.42
N PRO A 52 -0.65 5.23 7.50
CA PRO A 52 -0.34 6.01 8.70
C PRO A 52 0.66 7.13 8.44
N GLN A 53 1.71 6.85 7.67
CA GLN A 53 2.83 7.78 7.44
C GLN A 53 2.44 8.95 6.54
N VAL A 54 1.72 8.70 5.43
CA VAL A 54 1.24 9.77 4.54
C VAL A 54 0.28 10.70 5.27
N GLY A 55 -0.57 10.15 6.13
CA GLY A 55 -1.48 10.98 6.92
C GLY A 55 -0.77 11.78 8.01
N LEU A 56 0.29 11.22 8.62
CA LEU A 56 1.12 11.94 9.59
C LEU A 56 1.83 13.14 8.93
N LEU A 57 2.42 12.94 7.75
CA LEU A 57 3.04 14.03 7.00
C LEU A 57 2.03 15.08 6.58
N ALA A 58 0.84 14.66 6.12
CA ALA A 58 -0.25 15.58 5.78
C ALA A 58 -0.69 16.42 6.99
N ALA A 59 -0.80 15.80 8.18
CA ALA A 59 -1.16 16.51 9.41
C ALA A 59 -0.06 17.47 9.87
N ALA A 60 1.21 17.07 9.80
CA ALA A 60 2.36 17.91 10.15
C ALA A 60 2.45 19.14 9.23
N THR A 61 2.23 18.97 7.92
CA THR A 61 2.18 20.07 6.96
C THR A 61 0.99 20.98 7.23
N ALA A 62 -0.16 20.43 7.58
CA ALA A 62 -1.35 21.19 7.90
C ALA A 62 -1.23 22.01 9.18
N GLY A 63 -0.44 21.56 10.16
CA GLY A 63 -0.17 22.26 11.42
C GLY A 63 0.93 23.32 11.34
N SER A 64 1.56 23.51 10.18
CA SER A 64 2.64 24.49 9.97
C SER A 64 2.12 25.79 9.34
N ASP A 65 2.93 26.85 9.39
CA ASP A 65 2.65 28.13 8.72
C ASP A 65 2.82 28.08 7.18
N LEU A 66 3.04 26.88 6.63
CA LEU A 66 3.18 26.69 5.20
C LEU A 66 1.81 26.77 4.48
N PRO A 67 1.78 27.21 3.20
CA PRO A 67 0.56 27.17 2.40
C PRO A 67 -0.11 25.80 2.39
N ALA A 68 -1.43 25.75 2.37
CA ALA A 68 -2.21 24.51 2.50
C ALA A 68 -1.87 23.41 1.47
N ASN A 69 -1.33 23.80 0.31
CA ASN A 69 -1.03 22.90 -0.82
C ASN A 69 0.47 22.73 -1.10
N VAL A 70 1.34 22.97 -0.11
CA VAL A 70 2.80 22.81 -0.31
C VAL A 70 3.16 21.41 -0.72
N TYR A 71 2.49 20.41 -0.15
CA TYR A 71 2.70 19.00 -0.49
C TYR A 71 1.36 18.30 -0.77
N PRO A 72 0.94 18.18 -2.04
CA PRO A 72 -0.22 17.38 -2.43
C PRO A 72 0.03 15.88 -2.16
N LEU A 73 -1.04 15.05 -2.21
CA LEU A 73 -0.95 13.64 -1.84
C LEU A 73 0.05 12.84 -2.68
N ASP A 74 0.18 13.13 -3.96
CA ASP A 74 1.19 12.50 -4.83
C ASP A 74 2.60 12.71 -4.29
N THR A 75 2.93 13.94 -3.92
CA THR A 75 4.23 14.31 -3.33
C THR A 75 4.42 13.67 -1.95
N LEU A 76 3.39 13.64 -1.10
CA LEU A 76 3.45 12.97 0.21
C LEU A 76 3.61 11.44 0.06
N VAL A 77 2.98 10.84 -0.95
CA VAL A 77 3.19 9.41 -1.28
C VAL A 77 4.62 9.18 -1.72
N ALA A 78 5.19 10.05 -2.58
CA ALA A 78 6.60 9.95 -2.99
C ALA A 78 7.56 10.04 -1.80
N GLN A 79 7.34 10.99 -0.87
CA GLN A 79 8.14 11.12 0.35
C GLN A 79 8.06 9.86 1.22
N THR A 80 6.86 9.28 1.39
CA THR A 80 6.69 8.06 2.20
C THR A 80 7.25 6.82 1.51
N GLN A 81 7.25 6.75 0.17
CA GLN A 81 7.96 5.70 -0.57
C GLN A 81 9.47 5.76 -0.27
N GLY A 82 10.07 6.95 -0.35
CA GLY A 82 11.49 7.14 -0.03
C GLY A 82 11.80 6.77 1.41
N MET A 83 11.04 7.25 2.36
CA MET A 83 11.24 7.02 3.80
C MET A 83 11.14 5.53 4.17
N ILE A 84 10.04 4.87 3.83
CA ILE A 84 9.82 3.47 4.18
C ILE A 84 10.70 2.56 3.33
N GLY A 85 10.86 2.88 2.03
CA GLY A 85 11.77 2.18 1.13
C GLY A 85 13.20 2.18 1.65
N PHE A 86 13.68 3.32 2.17
CA PHE A 86 15.00 3.42 2.84
C PHE A 86 15.11 2.43 4.01
N TRP A 87 14.14 2.39 4.92
CA TRP A 87 14.19 1.47 6.06
C TRP A 87 14.21 0.00 5.63
N ILE A 88 13.41 -0.36 4.62
CA ILE A 88 13.34 -1.74 4.12
C ILE A 88 14.63 -2.11 3.37
N THR A 89 15.14 -1.25 2.49
CA THR A 89 16.39 -1.53 1.75
C THR A 89 17.57 -1.65 2.68
N GLN A 90 17.68 -0.79 3.69
CA GLN A 90 18.73 -0.88 4.71
C GLN A 90 18.67 -2.22 5.46
N ALA A 91 17.47 -2.60 5.94
CA ALA A 91 17.29 -3.86 6.66
C ALA A 91 17.59 -5.09 5.79
N LEU A 92 17.20 -5.08 4.50
CA LEU A 92 17.51 -6.15 3.55
C LEU A 92 19.00 -6.25 3.28
N THR A 93 19.69 -5.12 3.10
CA THR A 93 21.14 -5.09 2.88
C THR A 93 21.90 -5.65 4.07
N ASP A 94 21.47 -5.29 5.29
CA ASP A 94 22.07 -5.79 6.53
C ASP A 94 21.82 -7.30 6.71
N ALA A 95 20.61 -7.80 6.39
CA ALA A 95 20.24 -9.21 6.57
C ALA A 95 20.77 -10.13 5.48
N LEU A 96 21.10 -9.60 4.29
CA LEU A 96 21.47 -10.35 3.08
C LEU A 96 22.80 -9.86 2.47
N PRO A 97 23.92 -9.98 3.19
CA PRO A 97 25.21 -9.52 2.66
C PRO A 97 25.53 -10.24 1.34
N GLY A 98 25.91 -9.45 0.35
CA GLY A 98 26.22 -9.94 -1.01
C GLY A 98 25.04 -10.01 -1.98
N ARG A 99 23.80 -9.71 -1.54
CA ARG A 99 22.65 -9.54 -2.44
C ARG A 99 22.51 -8.05 -2.79
N ALA A 100 22.31 -7.75 -4.06
CA ALA A 100 21.93 -6.41 -4.50
C ALA A 100 20.50 -6.10 -4.06
N VAL A 101 20.27 -4.91 -3.51
CA VAL A 101 18.95 -4.40 -3.11
C VAL A 101 18.77 -3.02 -3.70
N ALA A 102 17.62 -2.77 -4.35
CA ALA A 102 17.28 -1.47 -4.90
C ALA A 102 15.93 -0.99 -4.36
N GLY A 103 15.84 0.26 -3.94
CA GLY A 103 14.60 0.96 -3.65
C GLY A 103 14.22 1.86 -4.82
N LEU A 104 13.03 1.71 -5.36
CA LEU A 104 12.51 2.53 -6.47
C LEU A 104 11.33 3.35 -6.00
N LEU A 105 11.32 4.61 -6.39
CA LEU A 105 10.11 5.41 -6.42
C LEU A 105 9.36 5.02 -7.70
N THR A 106 8.11 4.60 -7.55
CA THR A 106 7.28 4.14 -8.65
C THR A 106 5.99 4.94 -8.77
N ARG A 107 5.51 5.05 -10.01
CA ARG A 107 4.28 5.72 -10.37
C ARG A 107 3.23 4.71 -10.81
N THR A 108 2.00 4.95 -10.39
CA THR A 108 0.85 4.11 -10.74
C THR A 108 -0.11 4.91 -11.61
N LEU A 109 -0.29 4.46 -12.84
CA LEU A 109 -1.27 5.04 -13.75
C LEU A 109 -2.68 4.76 -13.24
N VAL A 110 -3.49 5.80 -13.14
CA VAL A 110 -4.90 5.73 -12.76
C VAL A 110 -5.79 6.41 -13.79
N ASP A 111 -7.08 6.08 -13.75
CA ASP A 111 -8.08 6.79 -14.52
C ASP A 111 -8.52 8.05 -13.76
N PRO A 112 -8.36 9.26 -14.32
CA PRO A 112 -8.86 10.47 -13.68
C PRO A 112 -10.39 10.50 -13.59
N ASP A 113 -11.10 9.75 -14.44
CA ASP A 113 -12.56 9.65 -14.47
C ASP A 113 -13.09 8.46 -13.63
N ASP A 114 -12.22 7.75 -12.89
CA ASP A 114 -12.65 6.69 -11.98
C ASP A 114 -13.68 7.25 -10.97
N PRO A 115 -14.85 6.61 -10.79
CA PRO A 115 -15.85 7.03 -9.81
C PRO A 115 -15.30 7.21 -8.38
N ALA A 116 -14.23 6.51 -8.02
CA ALA A 116 -13.56 6.65 -6.73
C ALA A 116 -12.95 8.05 -6.52
N MET A 117 -12.66 8.80 -7.60
CA MET A 117 -12.14 10.17 -7.50
C MET A 117 -13.14 11.14 -6.86
N SER A 118 -14.43 10.94 -7.13
CA SER A 118 -15.51 11.77 -6.55
C SER A 118 -16.09 11.21 -5.24
N ARG A 119 -15.68 9.98 -4.85
CA ARG A 119 -16.17 9.29 -3.64
C ARG A 119 -15.00 8.81 -2.78
N PRO A 120 -14.36 9.69 -1.99
CA PRO A 120 -13.25 9.33 -1.12
C PRO A 120 -13.64 8.27 -0.09
N THR A 121 -12.89 7.17 -0.04
CA THR A 121 -13.15 6.05 0.90
C THR A 121 -11.88 5.53 1.56
N LYS A 122 -10.69 5.87 1.05
CA LYS A 122 -9.41 5.38 1.58
C LYS A 122 -9.04 6.13 2.85
N PHE A 123 -9.02 5.43 3.97
CA PHE A 123 -8.58 5.99 5.23
C PHE A 123 -7.07 6.27 5.23
N VAL A 124 -6.72 7.50 5.61
CA VAL A 124 -5.32 7.93 5.80
C VAL A 124 -5.17 8.64 7.15
N GLY A 125 -3.96 8.62 7.70
CA GLY A 125 -3.63 9.33 8.93
C GLY A 125 -4.11 8.68 10.22
N ALA A 126 -4.03 9.46 11.30
CA ALA A 126 -4.41 9.07 12.65
C ALA A 126 -5.94 8.98 12.81
N VAL A 127 -6.35 8.31 13.86
CA VAL A 127 -7.72 8.39 14.37
C VAL A 127 -7.93 9.72 15.10
N LEU A 128 -9.11 10.31 14.93
CA LEU A 128 -9.48 11.62 15.45
C LEU A 128 -10.77 11.50 16.27
N SER A 129 -10.94 12.40 17.24
CA SER A 129 -12.24 12.66 17.85
C SER A 129 -13.18 13.33 16.84
N GLU A 130 -14.46 13.34 17.12
CA GLU A 130 -15.45 14.02 16.26
C GLU A 130 -15.17 15.54 16.17
N GLN A 131 -14.77 16.17 17.27
CA GLN A 131 -14.45 17.58 17.32
C GLN A 131 -13.24 17.92 16.45
N GLU A 132 -12.14 17.14 16.54
CA GLU A 132 -10.96 17.32 15.71
C GLU A 132 -11.28 17.12 14.22
N ALA A 133 -12.09 16.11 13.91
CA ALA A 133 -12.50 15.84 12.54
C ALA A 133 -13.32 17.00 11.94
N GLN A 134 -14.28 17.55 12.68
CA GLN A 134 -15.08 18.72 12.27
C GLN A 134 -14.22 19.96 12.03
N MET A 135 -13.26 20.21 12.93
CA MET A 135 -12.30 21.33 12.79
C MET A 135 -11.49 21.18 11.51
N LEU A 136 -10.85 20.03 11.29
CA LEU A 136 -10.02 19.80 10.10
C LEU A 136 -10.84 19.77 8.80
N ALA A 137 -12.07 19.28 8.84
CA ALA A 137 -12.97 19.33 7.68
C ALA A 137 -13.26 20.78 7.26
N THR A 138 -13.45 21.68 8.24
CA THR A 138 -13.73 23.10 7.98
C THR A 138 -12.48 23.87 7.55
N GLU A 139 -11.37 23.71 8.28
CA GLU A 139 -10.14 24.48 8.07
C GLU A 139 -9.36 24.05 6.83
N ARG A 140 -9.42 22.75 6.49
CA ARG A 140 -8.59 22.12 5.45
C ARG A 140 -9.40 21.57 4.28
N ALA A 141 -10.72 21.68 4.31
CA ALA A 141 -11.63 21.07 3.34
C ALA A 141 -11.41 19.54 3.18
N TRP A 142 -10.98 18.87 4.27
CA TRP A 142 -10.75 17.44 4.24
C TRP A 142 -12.07 16.68 4.36
N THR A 143 -12.20 15.62 3.56
CA THR A 143 -13.31 14.67 3.72
C THR A 143 -13.03 13.74 4.88
N MET A 144 -13.97 13.63 5.80
CA MET A 144 -13.88 12.78 6.99
C MET A 144 -14.92 11.67 6.93
N ALA A 145 -14.57 10.50 7.44
CA ALA A 145 -15.50 9.38 7.60
C ALA A 145 -15.29 8.65 8.93
N ARG A 146 -16.32 7.95 9.40
CA ARG A 146 -16.22 7.13 10.62
C ARG A 146 -15.41 5.85 10.36
N ASP A 147 -14.50 5.54 11.29
CA ASP A 147 -13.74 4.29 11.37
C ASP A 147 -13.99 3.67 12.76
N GLY A 148 -15.08 2.93 12.89
CA GLY A 148 -15.60 2.45 14.18
C GLY A 148 -16.12 3.59 15.05
N GLU A 149 -15.56 3.76 16.23
CA GLU A 149 -15.92 4.83 17.18
C GLU A 149 -15.20 6.15 16.91
N TYR A 150 -14.19 6.13 16.03
CA TYR A 150 -13.34 7.27 15.71
C TYR A 150 -13.67 7.85 14.33
N TRP A 151 -13.02 8.96 14.01
CA TRP A 151 -13.05 9.60 12.71
C TRP A 151 -11.66 9.58 12.08
N ARG A 152 -11.62 9.54 10.76
CA ARG A 152 -10.37 9.64 9.99
C ARG A 152 -10.60 10.40 8.69
N ARG A 153 -9.52 11.01 8.18
CA ARG A 153 -9.53 11.53 6.82
C ARG A 153 -9.70 10.40 5.82
N VAL A 154 -10.55 10.62 4.82
CA VAL A 154 -10.66 9.77 3.63
C VAL A 154 -10.24 10.53 2.38
N VAL A 155 -9.58 9.81 1.47
CA VAL A 155 -9.08 10.34 0.20
C VAL A 155 -9.54 9.47 -0.95
N PRO A 156 -9.54 9.98 -2.21
CA PRO A 156 -9.78 9.17 -3.40
C PRO A 156 -8.82 7.99 -3.47
N SER A 157 -9.33 6.85 -3.95
CA SER A 157 -8.51 5.64 -4.15
C SER A 157 -8.93 4.95 -5.46
N PRO A 158 -8.52 5.52 -6.61
CA PRO A 158 -8.83 4.95 -7.91
C PRO A 158 -8.14 3.60 -8.13
N ALA A 159 -8.69 2.79 -9.00
CA ALA A 159 -8.11 1.50 -9.36
C ALA A 159 -6.77 1.69 -10.12
N PRO A 160 -5.71 0.93 -9.76
CA PRO A 160 -4.46 0.94 -10.49
C PRO A 160 -4.64 0.33 -11.88
N ARG A 161 -4.12 0.98 -12.93
CA ARG A 161 -4.11 0.46 -14.30
C ARG A 161 -2.80 -0.19 -14.67
N SER A 162 -1.69 0.47 -14.36
CA SER A 162 -0.33 -0.05 -14.58
C SER A 162 0.68 0.64 -13.66
N ILE A 163 1.80 -0.03 -13.42
CA ILE A 163 2.97 0.53 -12.78
C ILE A 163 3.94 0.94 -13.88
N LEU A 164 4.29 2.22 -13.96
CA LEU A 164 5.07 2.75 -15.07
C LEU A 164 6.51 2.22 -15.10
N GLU A 165 7.07 1.89 -13.95
CA GLU A 165 8.43 1.38 -13.80
C GLU A 165 8.51 -0.16 -13.81
N ALA A 166 7.44 -0.88 -14.21
CA ALA A 166 7.39 -2.35 -14.18
C ALA A 166 8.54 -3.01 -14.97
N ASP A 167 8.87 -2.48 -16.15
CA ASP A 167 9.97 -3.02 -16.97
C ASP A 167 11.34 -2.83 -16.30
N VAL A 168 11.53 -1.72 -15.57
CA VAL A 168 12.75 -1.48 -14.79
C VAL A 168 12.83 -2.48 -13.64
N VAL A 169 11.71 -2.72 -12.93
CA VAL A 169 11.62 -3.73 -11.87
C VAL A 169 11.98 -5.11 -12.41
N ALA A 170 11.40 -5.54 -13.55
CA ALA A 170 11.69 -6.83 -14.18
C ALA A 170 13.18 -6.95 -14.53
N SER A 171 13.77 -5.92 -15.15
CA SER A 171 15.20 -5.90 -15.50
C SER A 171 16.13 -6.06 -14.30
N LEU A 172 15.79 -5.45 -13.16
CA LEU A 172 16.57 -5.58 -11.92
C LEU A 172 16.45 -6.99 -11.32
N LEU A 173 15.26 -7.58 -11.36
CA LEU A 173 15.03 -8.96 -10.92
C LEU A 173 15.85 -9.97 -11.75
N ASP A 174 15.87 -9.82 -13.08
CA ASP A 174 16.66 -10.65 -14.00
C ASP A 174 18.17 -10.60 -13.68
N GLN A 175 18.64 -9.53 -13.04
CA GLN A 175 20.01 -9.38 -12.54
C GLN A 175 20.21 -9.90 -11.11
N GLY A 176 19.19 -10.49 -10.50
CA GLY A 176 19.23 -11.02 -9.14
C GLY A 176 19.11 -9.96 -8.04
N THR A 177 18.69 -8.73 -8.39
CA THR A 177 18.46 -7.65 -7.43
C THR A 177 17.12 -7.83 -6.73
N ILE A 178 17.08 -7.70 -5.41
CA ILE A 178 15.82 -7.59 -4.65
C ILE A 178 15.31 -6.15 -4.81
N VAL A 179 14.03 -6.00 -5.18
CA VAL A 179 13.46 -4.67 -5.45
C VAL A 179 12.42 -4.30 -4.39
N VAL A 180 12.54 -3.10 -3.83
CA VAL A 180 11.53 -2.48 -2.97
C VAL A 180 10.88 -1.35 -3.76
N CYS A 181 9.57 -1.44 -4.01
CA CYS A 181 8.87 -0.48 -4.87
C CYS A 181 7.36 -0.43 -4.55
N THR A 182 6.62 0.36 -5.30
CA THR A 182 5.14 0.47 -5.23
C THR A 182 4.65 0.76 -3.81
N GLY A 183 5.46 1.54 -3.06
CA GLY A 183 5.13 1.96 -1.71
C GLY A 183 3.87 2.81 -1.68
N GLY A 184 2.92 2.48 -0.76
CA GLY A 184 1.63 3.14 -0.68
C GLY A 184 0.73 2.95 -1.89
N GLY A 185 1.05 1.96 -2.76
CA GLY A 185 0.37 1.73 -4.02
C GLY A 185 0.96 2.49 -5.21
N GLY A 186 2.13 3.13 -5.02
CA GLY A 186 2.77 4.00 -6.00
C GLY A 186 2.20 5.42 -6.02
N VAL A 187 2.93 6.36 -6.59
CA VAL A 187 2.43 7.73 -6.82
C VAL A 187 1.36 7.68 -7.90
N ALA A 188 0.13 8.08 -7.55
CA ALA A 188 -0.96 8.15 -8.51
C ALA A 188 -0.66 9.20 -9.59
N VAL A 189 -0.71 8.80 -10.85
CA VAL A 189 -0.51 9.70 -11.99
C VAL A 189 -1.55 9.44 -13.08
N ARG A 190 -1.87 10.47 -13.85
CA ARG A 190 -2.63 10.37 -15.09
C ARG A 190 -1.74 10.67 -16.29
N THR A 191 -2.13 10.21 -17.47
CA THR A 191 -1.47 10.55 -18.73
C THR A 191 -2.34 11.50 -19.53
N TRP A 192 -1.77 12.59 -20.01
CA TRP A 192 -2.40 13.52 -20.94
C TRP A 192 -2.33 13.02 -22.38
N GLN A 193 -3.11 13.64 -23.27
CA GLN A 193 -3.13 13.28 -24.70
C GLN A 193 -1.78 13.43 -25.42
N ASP A 194 -0.91 14.31 -24.91
CA ASP A 194 0.46 14.52 -25.41
C ASP A 194 1.48 13.52 -24.86
N GLY A 195 1.04 12.56 -24.05
CA GLY A 195 1.87 11.54 -23.41
C GLY A 195 2.56 11.99 -22.12
N THR A 196 2.38 13.23 -21.68
CA THR A 196 2.93 13.69 -20.39
C THR A 196 2.16 13.12 -19.21
N HIS A 197 2.84 13.02 -18.06
CA HIS A 197 2.24 12.53 -16.82
C HIS A 197 2.08 13.65 -15.80
N GLU A 198 1.01 13.58 -15.03
CA GLU A 198 0.72 14.52 -13.95
C GLU A 198 0.28 13.75 -12.70
N GLY A 199 0.73 14.21 -11.51
CA GLY A 199 0.29 13.65 -10.23
C GLY A 199 -1.20 13.86 -9.99
N VAL A 200 -1.82 12.91 -9.29
CA VAL A 200 -3.24 12.93 -8.94
C VAL A 200 -3.40 12.96 -7.43
N GLU A 201 -4.29 13.81 -6.91
CA GLU A 201 -4.59 13.94 -5.48
C GLU A 201 -5.36 12.70 -4.96
N ALA A 202 -4.67 11.55 -4.93
CA ALA A 202 -5.23 10.25 -4.58
C ALA A 202 -4.18 9.35 -3.91
N VAL A 203 -4.65 8.30 -3.22
CA VAL A 203 -3.82 7.24 -2.67
C VAL A 203 -4.31 5.89 -3.18
N VAL A 204 -3.54 5.25 -4.02
CA VAL A 204 -3.86 3.94 -4.60
C VAL A 204 -3.85 2.85 -3.52
N ASP A 205 -4.67 1.82 -3.66
CA ASP A 205 -4.59 0.67 -2.76
C ASP A 205 -3.35 -0.18 -3.09
N LYS A 206 -2.51 -0.42 -2.07
CA LYS A 206 -1.25 -1.13 -2.27
C LYS A 206 -1.43 -2.58 -2.69
N ASP A 207 -2.48 -3.25 -2.19
CA ASP A 207 -2.69 -4.67 -2.49
C ASP A 207 -3.12 -4.83 -3.96
N LEU A 208 -4.01 -3.94 -4.44
CA LEU A 208 -4.39 -3.89 -5.86
C LEU A 208 -3.21 -3.49 -6.76
N ALA A 209 -2.41 -2.49 -6.36
CA ALA A 209 -1.22 -2.10 -7.11
C ALA A 209 -0.16 -3.21 -7.15
N SER A 210 -0.01 -3.97 -6.06
CA SER A 210 0.89 -5.14 -6.01
C SER A 210 0.44 -6.24 -6.96
N ALA A 211 -0.87 -6.46 -7.10
CA ALA A 211 -1.40 -7.44 -8.07
C ALA A 211 -1.14 -7.00 -9.51
N VAL A 212 -1.33 -5.72 -9.82
CA VAL A 212 -1.02 -5.16 -11.14
C VAL A 212 0.48 -5.25 -11.46
N LEU A 213 1.34 -4.92 -10.50
CA LEU A 213 2.78 -5.11 -10.66
C LEU A 213 3.14 -6.57 -10.89
N ALA A 214 2.59 -7.48 -10.08
CA ALA A 214 2.84 -8.92 -10.19
C ALA A 214 2.47 -9.47 -11.58
N GLU A 215 1.33 -9.06 -12.13
CA GLU A 215 0.92 -9.37 -13.49
C GLU A 215 1.91 -8.83 -14.52
N GLN A 216 2.28 -7.53 -14.44
CA GLN A 216 3.16 -6.88 -15.42
C GLN A 216 4.56 -7.49 -15.48
N ILE A 217 5.11 -7.90 -14.32
CA ILE A 217 6.45 -8.50 -14.26
C ILE A 217 6.45 -10.02 -14.42
N GLY A 218 5.29 -10.64 -14.66
CA GLY A 218 5.18 -12.09 -14.79
C GLY A 218 5.56 -12.83 -13.50
N ALA A 219 5.05 -12.39 -12.35
CA ALA A 219 5.30 -13.05 -11.08
C ALA A 219 4.60 -14.42 -10.99
N ASP A 220 5.28 -15.41 -10.41
CA ASP A 220 4.71 -16.73 -10.15
C ASP A 220 3.80 -16.75 -8.91
N LEU A 221 4.01 -15.80 -7.98
CA LEU A 221 3.31 -15.77 -6.70
C LEU A 221 3.12 -14.33 -6.18
N LEU A 222 1.91 -14.03 -5.72
CA LEU A 222 1.58 -12.84 -4.96
C LEU A 222 1.28 -13.22 -3.50
N ILE A 223 2.07 -12.70 -2.56
CA ILE A 223 1.87 -12.89 -1.11
C ILE A 223 1.42 -11.58 -0.50
N VAL A 224 0.24 -11.56 0.13
CA VAL A 224 -0.28 -10.39 0.84
C VAL A 224 -0.16 -10.63 2.34
N LEU A 225 0.81 -9.99 2.97
CA LEU A 225 1.02 -10.10 4.42
C LEU A 225 0.02 -9.22 5.18
N THR A 226 -0.53 -9.79 6.25
CA THR A 226 -1.49 -9.16 7.14
C THR A 226 -1.25 -9.60 8.58
N ASP A 227 -1.89 -8.92 9.53
CA ASP A 227 -1.85 -9.18 10.98
C ASP A 227 -2.77 -10.32 11.46
N VAL A 228 -3.46 -10.98 10.52
CA VAL A 228 -4.32 -12.14 10.79
C VAL A 228 -3.87 -13.35 9.98
N ALA A 229 -4.25 -14.56 10.41
CA ALA A 229 -3.80 -15.81 9.79
C ALA A 229 -4.29 -15.99 8.34
N GLY A 230 -5.36 -15.31 7.93
CA GLY A 230 -5.90 -15.38 6.58
C GLY A 230 -7.36 -14.91 6.51
N VAL A 231 -8.01 -15.23 5.42
CA VAL A 231 -9.42 -14.92 5.20
C VAL A 231 -10.30 -15.81 6.07
N VAL A 232 -11.20 -15.20 6.84
CA VAL A 232 -12.16 -15.91 7.68
C VAL A 232 -13.56 -15.76 7.10
N ALA A 233 -14.17 -16.87 6.70
CA ALA A 233 -15.57 -16.91 6.34
C ALA A 233 -16.46 -16.79 7.60
N ASP A 234 -17.64 -16.19 7.46
CA ASP A 234 -18.61 -15.97 8.55
C ASP A 234 -17.99 -15.24 9.77
N TYR A 235 -17.07 -14.30 9.51
CA TYR A 235 -16.34 -13.55 10.54
C TYR A 235 -17.32 -12.88 11.52
N GLY A 236 -17.00 -12.96 12.81
CA GLY A 236 -17.84 -12.40 13.90
C GLY A 236 -19.06 -13.25 14.27
N THR A 237 -19.19 -14.45 13.71
CA THR A 237 -20.27 -15.40 14.06
C THR A 237 -19.72 -16.68 14.69
N PRO A 238 -20.54 -17.49 15.37
CA PRO A 238 -20.11 -18.81 15.87
C PRO A 238 -19.69 -19.80 14.77
N ARG A 239 -19.95 -19.51 13.51
CA ARG A 239 -19.56 -20.33 12.35
C ARG A 239 -18.27 -19.84 11.68
N ALA A 240 -17.58 -18.87 12.29
CA ALA A 240 -16.33 -18.32 11.75
C ALA A 240 -15.31 -19.43 11.50
N ARG A 241 -14.74 -19.48 10.30
CA ARG A 241 -13.73 -20.46 9.90
C ARG A 241 -12.66 -19.85 9.01
N LEU A 242 -11.41 -20.16 9.30
CA LEU A 242 -10.29 -19.80 8.43
C LEU A 242 -10.39 -20.55 7.11
N LEU A 243 -10.19 -19.85 5.99
CA LEU A 243 -10.12 -20.47 4.67
C LEU A 243 -8.67 -20.79 4.33
N GLU A 244 -8.40 -22.07 4.13
CA GLU A 244 -7.08 -22.53 3.65
C GLU A 244 -6.93 -22.35 2.14
N ARG A 245 -8.02 -22.52 1.39
CA ARG A 245 -8.10 -22.36 -0.06
C ARG A 245 -9.44 -21.77 -0.46
N ALA A 246 -9.43 -20.93 -1.48
CA ALA A 246 -10.64 -20.39 -2.09
C ALA A 246 -10.38 -20.03 -3.55
N THR A 247 -11.37 -20.17 -4.39
CA THR A 247 -11.35 -19.62 -5.75
C THR A 247 -11.66 -18.12 -5.73
N PRO A 248 -11.30 -17.35 -6.77
CA PRO A 248 -11.69 -15.94 -6.89
C PRO A 248 -13.19 -15.70 -6.69
N ALA A 249 -14.04 -16.54 -7.32
CA ALA A 249 -15.48 -16.45 -7.17
C ALA A 249 -15.96 -16.67 -5.71
N GLN A 250 -15.36 -17.63 -5.00
CA GLN A 250 -15.65 -17.88 -3.60
C GLN A 250 -15.23 -16.69 -2.71
N LEU A 251 -14.06 -16.09 -2.96
CA LEU A 251 -13.60 -14.91 -2.21
C LEU A 251 -14.56 -13.72 -2.38
N ARG A 252 -15.01 -13.44 -3.61
CA ARG A 252 -15.93 -12.33 -3.88
C ARG A 252 -17.32 -12.59 -3.26
N ALA A 253 -17.79 -13.84 -3.25
CA ALA A 253 -19.08 -14.21 -2.65
C ALA A 253 -19.12 -13.97 -1.12
N LEU A 254 -17.97 -13.86 -0.44
CA LEU A 254 -17.92 -13.55 0.99
C LEU A 254 -18.34 -12.12 1.34
N GLY A 255 -18.34 -11.19 0.39
CA GLY A 255 -18.69 -9.78 0.64
C GLY A 255 -17.80 -9.12 1.69
N LEU A 256 -16.49 -9.35 1.62
CA LEU A 256 -15.51 -8.89 2.61
C LEU A 256 -15.46 -7.36 2.71
N PRO A 257 -15.24 -6.79 3.93
CA PRO A 257 -15.24 -5.35 4.15
C PRO A 257 -14.19 -4.60 3.31
N ALA A 258 -14.60 -3.55 2.61
CA ALA A 258 -13.76 -2.75 1.73
C ALA A 258 -12.60 -2.04 2.44
N GLY A 259 -12.71 -1.75 3.75
CA GLY A 259 -11.67 -1.07 4.54
C GLY A 259 -10.59 -1.99 5.12
N SER A 260 -10.66 -3.31 4.91
CA SER A 260 -9.75 -4.26 5.55
C SER A 260 -9.37 -5.43 4.63
N MET A 261 -10.10 -6.55 4.71
CA MET A 261 -9.78 -7.78 3.97
C MET A 261 -10.24 -7.73 2.51
N GLY A 262 -11.26 -6.95 2.16
CA GLY A 262 -11.81 -6.86 0.80
C GLY A 262 -10.75 -6.57 -0.27
N PRO A 263 -9.97 -5.47 -0.18
CA PRO A 263 -8.93 -5.16 -1.17
C PRO A 263 -7.87 -6.25 -1.31
N LYS A 264 -7.51 -6.92 -0.20
CA LYS A 264 -6.53 -8.03 -0.22
C LYS A 264 -7.06 -9.23 -0.98
N ALA A 265 -8.28 -9.63 -0.69
CA ALA A 265 -8.94 -10.74 -1.37
C ALA A 265 -9.17 -10.44 -2.86
N GLU A 266 -9.57 -9.21 -3.18
CA GLU A 266 -9.76 -8.78 -4.58
C GLU A 266 -8.43 -8.73 -5.34
N ALA A 267 -7.34 -8.25 -4.73
CA ALA A 267 -6.01 -8.26 -5.32
C ALA A 267 -5.55 -9.68 -5.65
N CYS A 268 -5.69 -10.62 -4.71
CA CYS A 268 -5.36 -12.02 -4.96
C CYS A 268 -6.27 -12.67 -6.02
N ALA A 269 -7.57 -12.36 -6.00
CA ALA A 269 -8.51 -12.87 -6.99
C ALA A 269 -8.16 -12.37 -8.41
N ASN A 270 -7.90 -11.07 -8.56
CA ASN A 270 -7.53 -10.47 -9.84
C ASN A 270 -6.21 -11.05 -10.37
N PHE A 271 -5.20 -11.21 -9.50
CA PHE A 271 -3.93 -11.81 -9.89
C PHE A 271 -4.12 -13.22 -10.45
N VAL A 272 -4.83 -14.10 -9.72
CA VAL A 272 -5.07 -15.50 -10.16
C VAL A 272 -5.89 -15.56 -11.46
N GLU A 273 -6.91 -14.71 -11.62
CA GLU A 273 -7.73 -14.71 -12.84
C GLU A 273 -6.96 -14.27 -14.10
N ARG A 274 -5.96 -13.41 -13.94
CA ARG A 274 -5.19 -12.86 -15.06
C ARG A 274 -3.92 -13.64 -15.38
N THR A 275 -3.40 -14.38 -14.41
CA THR A 275 -2.14 -15.12 -14.58
C THR A 275 -2.33 -16.64 -14.63
N GLY A 276 -3.49 -17.18 -14.25
CA GLY A 276 -3.78 -18.62 -14.18
C GLY A 276 -3.38 -19.19 -12.85
#